data_dee6103def4a0cc7099e4824e9f1cede
#
_entry.id   dee6103def4a0cc7099e4824e9f1cede
#
_cell.length_a   1.000
_cell.length_b   1.000
_cell.length_c   1.000
_cell.angle_alpha   90.00
_cell.angle_beta   90.00
_cell.angle_gamma   90.00
#
_symmetry.space_group_name_H-M   'P 1'
#
loop_
_entity.id
_entity.type
_entity.pdbx_description
1 polymer ?
#
loop_
_entity_poly.entity_id
_entity_poly.type
_entity_poly.pdbx_seq_one_letter_code
_entity_poly.pdbx_strand_id
1 'polypeptide(L)'
;GSCFRSGIEKDGILDMFVIVDDYRNIYRESTLAIANKLLPPNVFYCESDFEGDTLRTKYAIITLDQFTHRCSSECFHTFFWARFAQPTALTYVRDETVRSTLVVSIQRAFDTFITRVLPILPPNFDAQTMWQVGLSESYRTELRPETPEVSVNLTKSSAGRYRTLTAIALAERDNIKTIENLNFVEEFIAEIPEGQRWLARQA
;
A
#
# COMPACT_ATOMS: atom_id res chain seq x y z
N GLY A 1 8.12 0.71 -4.14
CA GLY A 1 8.83 -0.40 -4.76
C GLY A 1 10.17 -0.69 -4.09
N SER A 2 10.82 -1.81 -4.44
CA SER A 2 12.12 -2.22 -3.88
C SER A 2 13.19 -1.14 -4.05
N CYS A 3 13.27 -0.55 -5.24
CA CYS A 3 14.23 0.51 -5.54
C CYS A 3 14.13 1.76 -4.64
N PHE A 4 12.95 2.02 -4.06
CA PHE A 4 12.76 3.13 -3.12
C PHE A 4 13.36 2.83 -1.73
N ARG A 5 13.53 1.56 -1.40
CA ARG A 5 14.05 1.11 -0.09
C ARG A 5 15.54 0.83 -0.09
N SER A 6 16.04 0.19 -1.14
CA SER A 6 17.44 -0.26 -1.27
C SER A 6 18.29 0.57 -2.24
N GLY A 7 17.71 1.60 -2.84
CA GLY A 7 18.32 2.32 -3.95
C GLY A 7 18.08 1.62 -5.30
N ILE A 8 18.50 2.26 -6.37
CA ILE A 8 18.43 1.68 -7.72
C ILE A 8 19.60 0.70 -7.85
N GLU A 9 19.29 -0.59 -7.73
CA GLU A 9 20.25 -1.63 -8.11
C GLU A 9 20.37 -1.67 -9.64
N LYS A 10 21.57 -1.98 -10.18
CA LYS A 10 21.79 -2.01 -11.63
C LYS A 10 20.82 -2.87 -12.43
N ASP A 11 20.27 -3.92 -11.80
CA ASP A 11 19.26 -4.82 -12.40
C ASP A 11 17.84 -4.62 -11.80
N GLY A 12 17.64 -3.58 -11.00
CA GLY A 12 16.35 -3.28 -10.38
C GLY A 12 15.30 -2.79 -11.37
N ILE A 13 14.03 -3.10 -11.10
CA ILE A 13 12.89 -2.61 -11.87
C ILE A 13 12.16 -1.54 -11.05
N LEU A 14 12.01 -0.34 -11.62
CA LEU A 14 11.21 0.72 -11.03
C LEU A 14 9.72 0.39 -11.19
N ASP A 15 8.99 0.32 -10.09
CA ASP A 15 7.53 0.20 -10.09
C ASP A 15 6.90 1.58 -9.97
N MET A 16 6.17 2.01 -10.97
CA MET A 16 5.55 3.33 -11.04
C MET A 16 4.04 3.24 -11.27
N PHE A 17 3.33 4.26 -10.81
CA PHE A 17 1.95 4.52 -11.18
C PHE A 17 1.87 5.84 -11.93
N VAL A 18 1.26 5.81 -13.10
CA VAL A 18 0.94 7.00 -13.92
C VAL A 18 -0.55 7.28 -13.73
N ILE A 19 -0.84 8.36 -13.01
CA ILE A 19 -2.21 8.73 -12.69
C ILE A 19 -2.66 9.80 -13.68
N VAL A 20 -3.76 9.54 -14.37
CA VAL A 20 -4.27 10.36 -15.48
C VAL A 20 -5.70 10.82 -15.20
N ASP A 21 -6.14 11.86 -15.89
CA ASP A 21 -7.53 12.33 -15.79
C ASP A 21 -8.50 11.38 -16.53
N ASP A 22 -8.11 10.97 -17.74
CA ASP A 22 -8.92 10.07 -18.58
C ASP A 22 -8.01 9.21 -19.47
N TYR A 23 -8.38 7.95 -19.67
CA TYR A 23 -7.66 7.02 -20.54
C TYR A 23 -7.64 7.47 -22.01
N ARG A 24 -8.65 8.22 -22.45
CA ARG A 24 -8.71 8.79 -23.81
C ARG A 24 -7.58 9.78 -24.11
N ASN A 25 -7.00 10.37 -23.08
CA ASN A 25 -5.85 11.26 -23.23
C ASN A 25 -4.55 10.50 -23.49
N ILE A 26 -4.52 9.20 -23.21
CA ILE A 26 -3.34 8.34 -23.36
C ILE A 26 -3.47 7.43 -24.57
N TYR A 27 -4.64 6.81 -24.75
CA TYR A 27 -4.88 5.85 -25.81
C TYR A 27 -5.59 6.50 -27.00
N ARG A 28 -4.99 6.39 -28.18
CA ARG A 28 -5.61 6.84 -29.43
C ARG A 28 -6.82 6.00 -29.80
N GLU A 29 -6.81 4.72 -29.44
CA GLU A 29 -7.88 3.78 -29.73
C GLU A 29 -8.90 3.75 -28.58
N SER A 30 -10.17 4.01 -28.92
CA SER A 30 -11.27 3.98 -27.93
C SER A 30 -11.44 2.62 -27.27
N THR A 31 -11.14 1.52 -27.96
CA THR A 31 -11.23 0.17 -27.43
C THR A 31 -10.25 -0.07 -26.29
N LEU A 32 -9.00 0.42 -26.42
CA LEU A 32 -8.01 0.34 -25.34
C LEU A 32 -8.39 1.20 -24.14
N ALA A 33 -8.92 2.40 -24.37
CA ALA A 33 -9.40 3.27 -23.30
C ALA A 33 -10.55 2.61 -22.53
N ILE A 34 -11.50 1.97 -23.21
CA ILE A 34 -12.61 1.24 -22.58
C ILE A 34 -12.08 0.01 -21.81
N ALA A 35 -11.20 -0.77 -22.39
CA ALA A 35 -10.61 -1.94 -21.73
C ALA A 35 -9.89 -1.55 -20.43
N ASN A 36 -9.12 -0.47 -20.45
CA ASN A 36 -8.47 0.05 -19.24
C ASN A 36 -9.43 0.59 -18.20
N LYS A 37 -10.56 1.17 -18.61
CA LYS A 37 -11.59 1.62 -17.70
C LYS A 37 -12.28 0.45 -16.98
N LEU A 38 -12.44 -0.69 -17.66
CA LEU A 38 -13.10 -1.89 -17.11
C LEU A 38 -12.16 -2.73 -16.24
N LEU A 39 -10.90 -2.84 -16.62
CA LEU A 39 -9.89 -3.71 -15.96
C LEU A 39 -8.61 -2.95 -15.61
N PRO A 40 -8.69 -1.89 -14.79
CA PRO A 40 -7.51 -1.16 -14.33
C PRO A 40 -6.79 -1.91 -13.18
N PRO A 41 -5.49 -1.64 -13.01
CA PRO A 41 -4.59 -0.91 -13.89
C PRO A 41 -3.98 -1.80 -14.95
N ASN A 42 -3.72 -1.25 -16.14
CA ASN A 42 -2.86 -1.93 -17.09
C ASN A 42 -1.40 -1.65 -16.78
N VAL A 43 -0.59 -2.69 -16.85
CA VAL A 43 0.84 -2.64 -16.55
C VAL A 43 1.64 -2.73 -17.85
N PHE A 44 2.54 -1.79 -18.02
CA PHE A 44 3.45 -1.70 -19.16
C PHE A 44 4.89 -1.83 -18.66
N TYR A 45 5.77 -2.17 -19.57
CA TYR A 45 7.20 -2.25 -19.33
C TYR A 45 7.91 -1.36 -20.35
N CYS A 46 8.92 -0.62 -19.89
CA CYS A 46 9.82 0.12 -20.77
C CYS A 46 11.26 0.08 -20.25
N GLU A 47 12.18 0.24 -21.17
CA GLU A 47 13.59 0.46 -20.90
C GLU A 47 14.00 1.82 -21.46
N SER A 48 14.91 2.48 -20.77
CA SER A 48 15.47 3.75 -21.18
C SER A 48 16.94 3.82 -20.77
N ASP A 49 17.79 4.35 -21.62
CA ASP A 49 19.18 4.61 -21.27
C ASP A 49 19.29 5.90 -20.48
N PHE A 50 19.93 5.83 -19.33
CA PHE A 50 20.18 6.95 -18.46
C PHE A 50 21.61 6.88 -17.91
N GLU A 51 22.42 7.88 -18.21
CA GLU A 51 23.84 7.99 -17.76
C GLU A 51 24.69 6.74 -18.06
N GLY A 52 24.37 6.01 -19.15
CA GLY A 52 25.11 4.82 -19.58
C GLY A 52 24.62 3.51 -18.93
N ASP A 53 23.62 3.55 -18.08
CA ASP A 53 22.95 2.38 -17.51
C ASP A 53 21.54 2.24 -18.11
N THR A 54 21.05 1.01 -18.26
CA THR A 54 19.69 0.75 -18.72
C THR A 54 18.72 0.75 -17.55
N LEU A 55 17.83 1.76 -17.50
CA LEU A 55 16.73 1.81 -16.54
C LEU A 55 15.55 0.99 -17.03
N ARG A 56 15.10 0.06 -16.19
CA ARG A 56 13.93 -0.78 -16.43
C ARG A 56 12.77 -0.33 -15.57
N THR A 57 11.63 -0.10 -16.17
CA THR A 57 10.45 0.42 -15.47
C THR A 57 9.21 -0.39 -15.82
N LYS A 58 8.48 -0.80 -14.79
CA LYS A 58 7.09 -1.20 -14.90
C LYS A 58 6.22 -0.04 -14.47
N TYR A 59 5.24 0.32 -15.27
CA TYR A 59 4.30 1.36 -14.89
C TYR A 59 2.86 0.94 -15.14
N ALA A 60 2.02 1.23 -14.17
CA ALA A 60 0.59 0.99 -14.23
C ALA A 60 -0.13 2.31 -14.51
N ILE A 61 -1.08 2.32 -15.44
CA ILE A 61 -1.89 3.51 -15.74
C ILE A 61 -3.25 3.36 -15.08
N ILE A 62 -3.68 4.41 -14.35
CA ILE A 62 -4.97 4.45 -13.67
C ILE A 62 -5.51 5.89 -13.66
N THR A 63 -6.83 6.08 -13.70
CA THR A 63 -7.39 7.43 -13.52
C THR A 63 -7.36 7.86 -12.06
N LEU A 64 -7.38 9.18 -11.82
CA LEU A 64 -7.39 9.74 -10.47
C LEU A 64 -8.61 9.25 -9.66
N ASP A 65 -9.78 9.20 -10.28
CA ASP A 65 -11.00 8.71 -9.63
C ASP A 65 -10.88 7.24 -9.23
N GLN A 66 -10.36 6.40 -10.13
CA GLN A 66 -10.15 4.98 -9.82
C GLN A 66 -9.07 4.78 -8.77
N PHE A 67 -8.01 5.59 -8.78
CA PHE A 67 -6.98 5.57 -7.74
C PHE A 67 -7.58 5.90 -6.37
N THR A 68 -8.34 6.99 -6.29
CA THR A 68 -9.00 7.44 -5.06
C THR A 68 -9.97 6.38 -4.52
N HIS A 69 -10.81 5.81 -5.39
CA HIS A 69 -11.73 4.72 -5.01
C HIS A 69 -10.98 3.49 -4.51
N ARG A 70 -9.91 3.06 -5.20
CA ARG A 70 -9.15 1.87 -4.82
C ARG A 70 -8.32 2.02 -3.54
N CYS A 71 -8.05 3.26 -3.12
CA CYS A 71 -7.44 3.56 -1.84
C CYS A 71 -8.46 3.53 -0.67
N SER A 72 -9.76 3.47 -0.94
CA SER A 72 -10.81 3.53 0.08
C SER A 72 -11.20 2.16 0.61
N SER A 73 -11.93 2.15 1.73
CA SER A 73 -12.49 0.96 2.36
C SER A 73 -13.59 0.27 1.52
N GLU A 74 -14.12 0.96 0.51
CA GLU A 74 -15.10 0.43 -0.44
C GLU A 74 -14.45 -0.53 -1.46
N CYS A 75 -13.13 -0.42 -1.64
CA CYS A 75 -12.41 -1.30 -2.54
C CYS A 75 -12.13 -2.65 -1.88
N PHE A 76 -12.60 -3.71 -2.54
CA PHE A 76 -12.41 -5.09 -2.07
C PHE A 76 -10.99 -5.62 -2.33
N HIS A 77 -10.28 -5.04 -3.28
CA HIS A 77 -8.95 -5.49 -3.68
C HIS A 77 -7.87 -5.06 -2.68
N THR A 78 -7.47 -5.99 -1.82
CA THR A 78 -6.52 -5.76 -0.72
C THR A 78 -5.16 -5.26 -1.19
N PHE A 79 -4.67 -5.75 -2.32
CA PHE A 79 -3.34 -5.41 -2.81
C PHE A 79 -3.14 -3.92 -3.10
N PHE A 80 -4.20 -3.19 -3.45
CA PHE A 80 -4.06 -1.78 -3.86
C PHE A 80 -3.81 -0.88 -2.65
N TRP A 81 -4.73 -0.84 -1.68
CA TRP A 81 -4.55 -0.01 -0.49
C TRP A 81 -3.39 -0.48 0.38
N ALA A 82 -3.09 -1.80 0.45
CA ALA A 82 -1.93 -2.30 1.16
C ALA A 82 -0.60 -1.85 0.51
N ARG A 83 -0.55 -1.74 -0.82
CA ARG A 83 0.61 -1.21 -1.55
C ARG A 83 0.84 0.27 -1.25
N PHE A 84 -0.21 1.08 -1.21
CA PHE A 84 -0.10 2.52 -0.95
C PHE A 84 -0.03 2.88 0.53
N ALA A 85 -0.33 1.96 1.44
CA ALA A 85 0.03 2.09 2.86
C ALA A 85 1.55 2.00 3.08
N GLN A 86 2.28 1.32 2.19
CA GLN A 86 3.75 1.23 2.23
C GLN A 86 4.43 2.53 1.76
N PRO A 87 5.75 2.70 2.02
CA PRO A 87 6.50 3.86 1.55
C PRO A 87 6.36 4.08 0.04
N THR A 88 5.86 5.24 -0.34
CA THR A 88 5.61 5.66 -1.72
C THR A 88 6.15 7.07 -1.91
N ALA A 89 6.75 7.35 -3.07
CA ALA A 89 7.21 8.67 -3.44
C ALA A 89 6.31 9.28 -4.52
N LEU A 90 5.95 10.54 -4.34
CA LEU A 90 5.29 11.35 -5.35
C LEU A 90 6.38 12.10 -6.14
N THR A 91 6.74 11.58 -7.32
CA THR A 91 7.88 12.09 -8.11
C THR A 91 7.51 13.27 -9.00
N TYR A 92 6.27 13.33 -9.45
CA TYR A 92 5.72 14.41 -10.25
C TYR A 92 4.25 14.63 -9.94
N VAL A 93 3.82 15.87 -10.00
CA VAL A 93 2.40 16.23 -9.87
C VAL A 93 2.13 17.47 -10.73
N ARG A 94 1.01 17.49 -11.42
CA ARG A 94 0.63 18.57 -12.33
C ARG A 94 0.34 19.88 -11.58
N ASP A 95 -0.40 19.79 -10.48
CA ASP A 95 -0.86 20.93 -9.69
C ASP A 95 -1.14 20.54 -8.24
N GLU A 96 -1.39 21.54 -7.38
CA GLU A 96 -1.59 21.34 -5.94
C GLU A 96 -2.93 20.65 -5.60
N THR A 97 -3.95 20.79 -6.43
CA THR A 97 -5.24 20.10 -6.26
C THR A 97 -5.06 18.60 -6.42
N VAL A 98 -4.35 18.19 -7.47
CA VAL A 98 -4.00 16.77 -7.68
C VAL A 98 -3.12 16.27 -6.55
N ARG A 99 -2.12 17.06 -6.10
CA ARG A 99 -1.28 16.71 -4.95
C ARG A 99 -2.11 16.40 -3.72
N SER A 100 -2.98 17.32 -3.34
CA SER A 100 -3.83 17.20 -2.16
C SER A 100 -4.74 15.96 -2.25
N THR A 101 -5.35 15.72 -3.42
CA THR A 101 -6.18 14.55 -3.67
C THR A 101 -5.39 13.24 -3.51
N LEU A 102 -4.18 13.18 -4.03
CA LEU A 102 -3.31 12.00 -3.92
C LEU A 102 -2.88 11.75 -2.46
N VAL A 103 -2.50 12.79 -1.73
CA VAL A 103 -2.13 12.68 -0.32
C VAL A 103 -3.30 12.13 0.50
N VAL A 104 -4.50 12.69 0.34
CA VAL A 104 -5.72 12.21 1.02
C VAL A 104 -6.03 10.77 0.63
N SER A 105 -5.85 10.40 -0.63
CA SER A 105 -6.08 9.03 -1.09
C SER A 105 -5.10 8.04 -0.45
N ILE A 106 -3.82 8.41 -0.33
CA ILE A 106 -2.80 7.58 0.34
C ILE A 106 -3.09 7.46 1.84
N GLN A 107 -3.54 8.54 2.50
CA GLN A 107 -3.99 8.47 3.88
C GLN A 107 -5.16 7.49 4.05
N ARG A 108 -6.16 7.54 3.16
CA ARG A 108 -7.27 6.58 3.16
C ARG A 108 -6.80 5.14 2.95
N ALA A 109 -5.82 4.91 2.08
CA ALA A 109 -5.25 3.58 1.89
C ALA A 109 -4.62 3.05 3.19
N PHE A 110 -3.91 3.91 3.91
CA PHE A 110 -3.33 3.59 5.21
C PHE A 110 -4.41 3.28 6.27
N ASP A 111 -5.44 4.14 6.39
CA ASP A 111 -6.55 3.92 7.32
C ASP A 111 -7.32 2.64 7.01
N THR A 112 -7.51 2.34 5.71
CA THR A 112 -8.13 1.10 5.25
C THR A 112 -7.29 -0.10 5.66
N PHE A 113 -5.98 -0.05 5.46
CA PHE A 113 -5.04 -1.08 5.89
C PHE A 113 -5.19 -1.37 7.39
N ILE A 114 -5.07 -0.34 8.23
CA ILE A 114 -5.19 -0.48 9.68
C ILE A 114 -6.54 -1.09 10.08
N THR A 115 -7.63 -0.56 9.53
CA THR A 115 -8.99 -1.01 9.85
C THR A 115 -9.23 -2.47 9.47
N ARG A 116 -8.67 -2.92 8.36
CA ARG A 116 -8.79 -4.31 7.89
C ARG A 116 -7.89 -5.28 8.64
N VAL A 117 -6.72 -4.82 9.09
CA VAL A 117 -5.73 -5.66 9.77
C VAL A 117 -6.04 -5.84 11.26
N LEU A 118 -6.52 -4.81 11.93
CA LEU A 118 -6.79 -4.86 13.38
C LEU A 118 -7.61 -6.09 13.83
N PRO A 119 -8.72 -6.48 13.16
CA PRO A 119 -9.53 -7.62 13.61
C PRO A 119 -8.84 -8.98 13.50
N ILE A 120 -7.81 -9.11 12.66
CA ILE A 120 -7.10 -10.38 12.45
C ILE A 120 -5.84 -10.51 13.32
N LEU A 121 -5.42 -9.42 13.98
CA LEU A 121 -4.26 -9.42 14.88
C LEU A 121 -4.51 -10.21 16.17
N PRO A 122 -3.45 -10.71 16.84
CA PRO A 122 -3.57 -11.15 18.22
C PRO A 122 -4.06 -9.99 19.12
N PRO A 123 -4.62 -10.30 20.31
CA PRO A 123 -5.06 -9.25 21.23
C PRO A 123 -3.96 -8.25 21.60
N ASN A 124 -2.73 -8.74 21.80
CA ASN A 124 -1.55 -7.94 22.06
C ASN A 124 -0.63 -8.02 20.83
N PHE A 125 -0.20 -6.89 20.34
CA PHE A 125 0.66 -6.80 19.16
C PHE A 125 1.53 -5.54 19.22
N ASP A 126 2.65 -5.57 18.54
CA ASP A 126 3.49 -4.42 18.25
C ASP A 126 3.32 -3.96 16.79
N ALA A 127 3.92 -2.83 16.47
CA ALA A 127 3.89 -2.29 15.10
C ALA A 127 4.44 -3.31 14.07
N GLN A 128 5.50 -4.02 14.41
CA GLN A 128 6.10 -4.99 13.50
C GLN A 128 5.13 -6.14 13.17
N THR A 129 4.50 -6.71 14.18
CA THR A 129 3.48 -7.77 14.04
C THR A 129 2.32 -7.28 13.17
N MET A 130 1.81 -6.06 13.43
CA MET A 130 0.70 -5.49 12.66
C MET A 130 1.03 -5.42 11.16
N TRP A 131 2.20 -4.87 10.82
CA TRP A 131 2.60 -4.74 9.43
C TRP A 131 2.94 -6.07 8.78
N GLN A 132 3.58 -7.00 9.48
CA GLN A 132 3.87 -8.33 8.95
C GLN A 132 2.60 -9.10 8.64
N VAL A 133 1.65 -9.15 9.56
CA VAL A 133 0.36 -9.82 9.36
C VAL A 133 -0.42 -9.17 8.21
N GLY A 134 -0.56 -7.84 8.21
CA GLY A 134 -1.34 -7.14 7.21
C GLY A 134 -0.76 -7.26 5.80
N LEU A 135 0.55 -7.14 5.64
CA LEU A 135 1.20 -7.31 4.35
C LEU A 135 1.16 -8.77 3.89
N SER A 136 1.36 -9.73 4.79
CA SER A 136 1.27 -11.14 4.46
C SER A 136 -0.11 -11.52 3.95
N GLU A 137 -1.18 -11.05 4.61
CA GLU A 137 -2.55 -11.29 4.16
C GLU A 137 -2.86 -10.61 2.83
N SER A 138 -2.36 -9.40 2.59
CA SER A 138 -2.56 -8.73 1.30
C SER A 138 -1.88 -9.48 0.15
N TYR A 139 -0.68 -10.01 0.36
CA TYR A 139 0.04 -10.78 -0.66
C TYR A 139 -0.57 -12.16 -0.91
N ARG A 140 -1.20 -12.76 0.10
CA ARG A 140 -1.89 -14.05 -0.05
C ARG A 140 -3.05 -14.00 -1.04
N THR A 141 -3.66 -12.83 -1.21
CA THR A 141 -4.76 -12.61 -2.15
C THR A 141 -4.30 -12.23 -3.57
N GLU A 142 -3.02 -12.03 -3.79
CA GLU A 142 -2.46 -11.76 -5.11
C GLU A 142 -2.39 -13.05 -5.95
N LEU A 143 -2.54 -12.90 -7.28
CA LEU A 143 -2.42 -14.02 -8.23
C LEU A 143 -1.03 -14.68 -8.21
N ARG A 144 -0.04 -13.99 -7.71
CA ARG A 144 1.33 -14.46 -7.52
C ARG A 144 1.77 -14.14 -6.10
N PRO A 145 1.42 -15.01 -5.13
CA PRO A 145 1.74 -14.78 -3.73
C PRO A 145 3.27 -14.71 -3.54
N GLU A 146 3.70 -13.68 -2.83
CA GLU A 146 5.09 -13.55 -2.40
C GLU A 146 5.36 -14.44 -1.19
N THR A 147 6.63 -14.79 -0.97
CA THR A 147 7.00 -15.62 0.18
C THR A 147 6.88 -14.82 1.49
N PRO A 148 6.62 -15.47 2.64
CA PRO A 148 6.52 -14.80 3.93
C PRO A 148 7.75 -13.96 4.31
N GLU A 149 8.94 -14.35 3.83
CA GLU A 149 10.19 -13.62 4.05
C GLU A 149 10.16 -12.20 3.48
N VAL A 150 9.40 -11.98 2.41
CA VAL A 150 9.27 -10.65 1.80
C VAL A 150 8.61 -9.68 2.77
N SER A 151 7.50 -10.05 3.40
CA SER A 151 6.81 -9.20 4.38
C SER A 151 7.70 -8.89 5.59
N VAL A 152 8.49 -9.86 6.06
CA VAL A 152 9.45 -9.69 7.16
C VAL A 152 10.56 -8.71 6.78
N ASN A 153 11.13 -8.85 5.59
CA ASN A 153 12.19 -7.96 5.12
C ASN A 153 11.69 -6.53 4.88
N LEU A 154 10.47 -6.39 4.35
CA LEU A 154 9.80 -5.11 4.17
C LEU A 154 9.62 -4.36 5.48
N THR A 155 9.14 -5.04 6.51
CA THR A 155 8.89 -4.43 7.82
C THR A 155 10.19 -4.06 8.54
N LYS A 156 11.23 -4.86 8.42
CA LYS A 156 12.55 -4.56 9.02
C LYS A 156 13.23 -3.35 8.37
N SER A 157 13.21 -3.23 7.05
CA SER A 157 13.87 -2.14 6.32
C SER A 157 13.28 -0.76 6.61
N SER A 158 12.05 -0.68 7.10
CA SER A 158 11.33 0.57 7.39
C SER A 158 10.73 0.59 8.81
N ALA A 159 11.31 -0.15 9.75
CA ALA A 159 10.77 -0.36 11.09
C ALA A 159 10.46 0.93 11.85
N GLY A 160 11.35 1.93 11.80
CA GLY A 160 11.13 3.22 12.44
C GLY A 160 9.89 3.94 11.89
N ARG A 161 9.73 3.99 10.57
CA ARG A 161 8.55 4.57 9.91
C ARG A 161 7.27 3.85 10.32
N TYR A 162 7.28 2.53 10.26
CA TYR A 162 6.10 1.73 10.60
C TYR A 162 5.69 1.89 12.06
N ARG A 163 6.66 1.97 12.98
CA ARG A 163 6.39 2.25 14.39
C ARG A 163 5.70 3.62 14.56
N THR A 164 6.27 4.67 13.99
CA THR A 164 5.70 6.02 14.08
C THR A 164 4.28 6.09 13.48
N LEU A 165 4.07 5.52 12.30
CA LEU A 165 2.77 5.51 11.66
C LEU A 165 1.73 4.73 12.48
N THR A 166 2.12 3.59 13.06
CA THR A 166 1.24 2.79 13.92
C THR A 166 0.85 3.57 15.15
N ALA A 167 1.81 4.17 15.86
CA ALA A 167 1.53 4.96 17.06
C ALA A 167 0.54 6.09 16.76
N ILE A 168 0.76 6.86 15.69
CA ILE A 168 -0.14 7.94 15.27
C ILE A 168 -1.55 7.40 14.94
N ALA A 169 -1.63 6.33 14.13
CA ALA A 169 -2.91 5.81 13.69
C ALA A 169 -3.75 5.17 14.80
N LEU A 170 -3.10 4.67 15.85
CA LEU A 170 -3.78 4.00 16.96
C LEU A 170 -4.07 4.94 18.14
N ALA A 171 -3.39 6.09 18.21
CA ALA A 171 -3.54 7.05 19.31
C ALA A 171 -4.97 7.58 19.50
N GLU A 172 -5.72 7.71 18.42
CA GLU A 172 -7.09 8.26 18.43
C GLU A 172 -8.19 7.17 18.43
N ARG A 173 -7.81 5.90 18.66
CA ARG A 173 -8.77 4.78 18.65
C ARG A 173 -9.12 4.34 20.06
N ASP A 174 -10.35 4.61 20.50
CA ASP A 174 -10.83 4.32 21.85
C ASP A 174 -10.73 2.85 22.27
N ASN A 175 -10.74 1.94 21.31
CA ASN A 175 -10.65 0.49 21.52
C ASN A 175 -9.21 -0.05 21.51
N ILE A 176 -8.21 0.82 21.52
CA ILE A 176 -6.79 0.45 21.55
C ILE A 176 -6.16 1.06 22.81
N LYS A 177 -5.48 0.22 23.58
CA LYS A 177 -4.63 0.65 24.71
C LYS A 177 -3.18 0.48 24.34
N THR A 178 -2.39 1.51 24.55
CA THR A 178 -0.94 1.45 24.38
C THR A 178 -0.28 1.13 25.71
N ILE A 179 0.63 0.18 25.71
CA ILE A 179 1.47 -0.18 26.86
C ILE A 179 2.93 -0.19 26.42
N GLU A 180 3.83 0.18 27.30
CA GLU A 180 5.26 0.05 27.08
C GLU A 180 5.77 -1.18 27.80
N ASN A 181 6.43 -2.09 27.09
CA ASN A 181 6.97 -3.29 27.68
C ASN A 181 8.36 -3.05 28.30
N LEU A 182 8.91 -4.05 29.01
CA LEU A 182 10.21 -4.00 29.70
C LEU A 182 11.40 -3.70 28.75
N ASN A 183 11.21 -3.83 27.45
CA ASN A 183 12.23 -3.53 26.44
C ASN A 183 12.02 -2.18 25.75
N PHE A 184 11.17 -1.31 26.32
CA PHE A 184 10.80 -0.01 25.75
C PHE A 184 10.19 -0.11 24.33
N VAL A 185 9.52 -1.20 24.04
CA VAL A 185 8.75 -1.39 22.79
C VAL A 185 7.29 -1.08 23.10
N GLU A 186 6.69 -0.20 22.31
CA GLU A 186 5.26 0.05 22.38
C GLU A 186 4.49 -1.18 21.93
N GLU A 187 3.65 -1.70 22.79
CA GLU A 187 2.68 -2.74 22.52
C GLU A 187 1.28 -2.17 22.55
N PHE A 188 0.41 -2.72 21.73
CA PHE A 188 -0.96 -2.30 21.61
C PHE A 188 -1.89 -3.45 22.00
N ILE A 189 -2.90 -3.13 22.80
CA ILE A 189 -3.96 -4.06 23.19
C ILE A 189 -5.23 -3.65 22.48
N ALA A 190 -5.74 -4.48 21.57
CA ALA A 190 -6.97 -4.23 20.85
C ALA A 190 -8.17 -4.90 21.52
N GLU A 191 -9.11 -4.13 22.00
CA GLU A 191 -10.40 -4.57 22.54
C GLU A 191 -11.40 -4.73 21.37
N ILE A 192 -11.27 -5.81 20.62
CA ILE A 192 -12.14 -6.11 19.47
C ILE A 192 -13.03 -7.30 19.81
N PRO A 193 -14.37 -7.19 19.67
CA PRO A 193 -15.29 -8.30 19.92
C PRO A 193 -14.95 -9.55 19.11
N GLU A 194 -15.04 -10.72 19.76
CA GLU A 194 -14.69 -12.00 19.10
C GLU A 194 -15.50 -12.27 17.81
N GLY A 195 -16.75 -11.84 17.75
CA GLY A 195 -17.57 -11.94 16.54
C GLY A 195 -16.97 -11.19 15.35
N GLN A 196 -16.40 -9.99 15.58
CA GLN A 196 -15.73 -9.24 14.52
C GLN A 196 -14.41 -9.91 14.11
N ARG A 197 -13.65 -10.46 15.07
CA ARG A 197 -12.44 -11.24 14.80
C ARG A 197 -12.74 -12.49 13.98
N TRP A 198 -13.83 -13.18 14.32
CA TRP A 198 -14.27 -14.38 13.60
C TRP A 198 -14.64 -14.05 12.15
N LEU A 199 -15.48 -13.03 11.92
CA LEU A 199 -15.86 -12.59 10.58
C LEU A 199 -14.68 -12.19 9.72
N ALA A 200 -13.72 -11.45 10.30
CA ALA A 200 -12.53 -11.01 9.58
C ALA A 200 -11.60 -12.17 9.15
N ARG A 201 -11.62 -13.30 9.86
CA ARG A 201 -10.84 -14.50 9.51
C ARG A 201 -11.51 -15.39 8.46
N GLN A 202 -12.80 -15.17 8.19
CA GLN A 202 -13.57 -15.92 7.17
C GLN A 202 -13.60 -15.20 5.82
N ALA A 203 -13.32 -13.89 5.79
CA ALA A 203 -13.27 -13.05 4.60
C ALA A 203 -11.92 -13.14 3.89
#